data_c65d1d482d2ba9211dad970c1d294a5c
#
_entry.id   c65d1d482d2ba9211dad970c1d294a5c
#
_cell.length_a   1.000
_cell.length_b   1.000
_cell.length_c   1.000
_cell.angle_alpha   90.00
_cell.angle_beta   90.00
_cell.angle_gamma   90.00
#
_symmetry.space_group_name_H-M   'P 1'
#
loop_
_entity.id
_entity.type
_entity.pdbx_description
1 polymer ?
#
loop_
_entity_poly.entity_id
_entity_poly.type
_entity_poly.pdbx_seq_one_letter_code
_entity_poly.pdbx_strand_id
1 'polypeptide(L)'
;NNSKADLFISIHCDGFTNPKAYGASVFVMGMTKLKANLDVAMRENSAIYLEDNYQKKYQGFDPKSPESYIVFSLMQNTHQAQSLKLAEEVEQQFSNRVNRKSRGVKQAPFYVISRVNMPAVLIECGFLTNPTEEDFLQSEKGQDYLASAIFRAFRTYKQSIEGFSSIENTQILINNHDLMQDNIEKEDNKDLVFKVQ
;
A
#
# COMPACT_ATOMS: atom_id res chain seq x y z
N ASN A 1 12.99 -4.99 3.57
CA ASN A 1 13.76 -5.31 2.36
C ASN A 1 14.62 -6.58 2.54
N ASN A 2 15.23 -6.77 3.72
CA ASN A 2 16.05 -7.97 3.99
C ASN A 2 15.23 -9.27 4.06
N SER A 3 13.98 -9.20 4.44
CA SER A 3 13.05 -10.35 4.51
C SER A 3 12.54 -10.82 3.14
N LYS A 4 12.81 -10.07 2.06
CA LYS A 4 12.26 -10.31 0.70
C LYS A 4 10.73 -10.44 0.72
N ALA A 5 10.06 -9.64 1.53
CA ALA A 5 8.61 -9.60 1.60
C ALA A 5 8.03 -8.89 0.37
N ASP A 6 6.85 -9.34 -0.07
CA ASP A 6 6.13 -8.79 -1.23
C ASP A 6 5.15 -7.68 -0.84
N LEU A 7 4.91 -7.50 0.45
CA LEU A 7 3.96 -6.53 0.98
C LEU A 7 4.36 -6.10 2.40
N PHE A 8 4.11 -4.84 2.73
CA PHE A 8 4.29 -4.29 4.07
C PHE A 8 2.99 -3.66 4.57
N ILE A 9 2.52 -4.10 5.74
CA ILE A 9 1.36 -3.55 6.42
C ILE A 9 1.78 -3.09 7.81
N SER A 10 1.64 -1.80 8.10
CA SER A 10 1.83 -1.20 9.42
C SER A 10 0.46 -0.96 10.05
N ILE A 11 0.25 -1.45 11.27
CA ILE A 11 -1.03 -1.36 11.98
C ILE A 11 -0.84 -0.47 13.19
N HIS A 12 -1.63 0.60 13.24
CA HIS A 12 -1.56 1.66 14.23
C HIS A 12 -2.94 2.00 14.80
N CYS A 13 -2.92 2.72 15.90
CA CYS A 13 -4.08 3.39 16.47
C CYS A 13 -3.70 4.86 16.71
N ASP A 14 -4.46 5.76 16.10
CA ASP A 14 -4.23 7.21 16.13
C ASP A 14 -4.51 7.83 17.52
N GLY A 15 -3.97 9.00 17.76
CA GLY A 15 -4.29 9.86 18.89
C GLY A 15 -4.56 11.29 18.42
N PHE A 16 -5.54 11.96 19.00
CA PHE A 16 -5.84 13.33 18.65
C PHE A 16 -6.23 14.15 19.88
N THR A 17 -5.95 15.46 19.87
CA THR A 17 -6.26 16.36 21.00
C THR A 17 -7.77 16.47 21.27
N ASN A 18 -8.61 16.31 20.23
CA ASN A 18 -10.06 16.26 20.41
C ASN A 18 -10.51 14.81 20.68
N PRO A 19 -11.00 14.50 21.90
CA PRO A 19 -11.42 13.16 22.27
C PRO A 19 -12.71 12.69 21.55
N LYS A 20 -13.32 13.53 20.74
CA LYS A 20 -14.46 13.16 19.89
C LYS A 20 -14.03 12.66 18.50
N ALA A 21 -12.72 12.67 18.20
CA ALA A 21 -12.24 12.09 16.95
C ALA A 21 -12.46 10.59 16.94
N TYR A 22 -12.98 10.04 15.83
CA TYR A 22 -13.27 8.61 15.69
C TYR A 22 -13.21 8.17 14.22
N GLY A 23 -13.10 6.85 14.01
CA GLY A 23 -13.06 6.22 12.69
C GLY A 23 -11.66 5.82 12.25
N ALA A 24 -11.58 5.05 11.17
CA ALA A 24 -10.35 4.49 10.64
C ALA A 24 -9.87 5.24 9.40
N SER A 25 -8.55 5.27 9.20
CA SER A 25 -7.90 5.81 8.00
C SER A 25 -6.90 4.81 7.46
N VAL A 26 -6.66 4.81 6.16
CA VAL A 26 -5.54 4.06 5.57
C VAL A 26 -4.64 5.04 4.85
N PHE A 27 -3.35 4.94 5.11
CA PHE A 27 -2.35 5.81 4.52
C PHE A 27 -1.45 5.04 3.57
N VAL A 28 -1.13 5.67 2.44
CA VAL A 28 -0.07 5.26 1.54
C VAL A 28 1.03 6.32 1.53
N MET A 29 2.22 5.92 1.10
CA MET A 29 3.32 6.85 0.95
C MET A 29 2.97 7.95 -0.06
N GLY A 30 3.24 9.19 0.29
CA GLY A 30 3.08 10.33 -0.62
C GLY A 30 3.14 11.65 0.10
N MET A 31 3.42 12.69 -0.68
CA MET A 31 3.35 14.07 -0.17
C MET A 31 1.91 14.56 -0.19
N THR A 32 1.53 15.21 0.87
CA THR A 32 0.20 15.78 1.03
C THR A 32 0.26 17.30 1.17
N LYS A 33 -0.69 17.98 0.55
CA LYS A 33 -0.93 19.43 0.78
C LYS A 33 -1.78 19.67 2.02
N LEU A 34 -2.40 18.64 2.57
CA LEU A 34 -3.24 18.73 3.75
C LEU A 34 -2.39 18.72 5.01
N LYS A 35 -2.32 19.84 5.70
CA LYS A 35 -1.57 19.98 6.96
C LYS A 35 -1.92 18.86 7.96
N ALA A 36 -3.19 18.53 8.09
CA ALA A 36 -3.64 17.50 9.02
C ALA A 36 -3.00 16.12 8.77
N ASN A 37 -2.78 15.73 7.51
CA ASN A 37 -2.13 14.47 7.20
C ASN A 37 -0.62 14.53 7.48
N LEU A 38 0.00 15.69 7.27
CA LEU A 38 1.40 15.90 7.63
C LEU A 38 1.57 15.86 9.16
N ASP A 39 0.67 16.50 9.91
CA ASP A 39 0.71 16.50 11.38
C ASP A 39 0.59 15.07 11.96
N VAL A 40 -0.21 14.19 11.36
CA VAL A 40 -0.27 12.76 11.71
C VAL A 40 1.09 12.11 11.45
N ALA A 41 1.65 12.26 10.25
CA ALA A 41 2.94 11.66 9.92
C ALA A 41 4.08 12.17 10.83
N MET A 42 4.10 13.46 11.17
CA MET A 42 5.11 14.03 12.06
C MET A 42 4.98 13.46 13.48
N ARG A 43 3.77 13.25 13.97
CA ARG A 43 3.54 12.64 15.28
C ARG A 43 4.01 11.19 15.31
N GLU A 44 3.59 10.37 14.35
CA GLU A 44 3.99 8.96 14.26
C GLU A 44 5.51 8.81 14.07
N ASN A 45 6.09 9.62 13.18
CA ASN A 45 7.54 9.62 12.97
C ASN A 45 8.32 10.07 14.22
N SER A 46 7.69 10.80 15.15
CA SER A 46 8.35 11.24 16.40
C SER A 46 8.71 10.08 17.35
N ALA A 47 8.16 8.88 17.13
CA ALA A 47 8.57 7.67 17.83
C ALA A 47 10.07 7.35 17.64
N ILE A 48 10.67 7.84 16.55
CA ILE A 48 12.12 7.73 16.26
C ILE A 48 12.96 8.30 17.41
N TYR A 49 12.51 9.36 18.10
CA TYR A 49 13.25 9.96 19.21
C TYR A 49 13.35 9.06 20.45
N LEU A 50 12.53 8.02 20.55
CA LEU A 50 12.57 7.05 21.64
C LEU A 50 13.67 6.00 21.47
N GLU A 51 14.31 5.96 20.30
CA GLU A 51 15.34 4.98 19.98
C GLU A 51 16.75 5.53 20.26
N ASP A 52 17.61 4.67 20.84
CA ASP A 52 19.01 5.00 21.04
C ASP A 52 19.74 5.24 19.70
N ASN A 53 20.59 6.27 19.69
CA ASN A 53 21.37 6.63 18.50
C ASN A 53 20.53 6.92 17.25
N TYR A 54 19.29 7.40 17.41
CA TYR A 54 18.35 7.64 16.32
C TYR A 54 18.96 8.49 15.19
N GLN A 55 19.75 9.52 15.48
CA GLN A 55 20.36 10.38 14.47
C GLN A 55 21.21 9.59 13.46
N LYS A 56 22.02 8.64 13.95
CA LYS A 56 22.83 7.78 13.10
C LYS A 56 21.97 6.74 12.38
N LYS A 57 21.03 6.12 13.10
CA LYS A 57 20.15 5.08 12.57
C LYS A 57 19.25 5.60 11.45
N TYR A 58 18.74 6.81 11.60
CA TYR A 58 17.82 7.46 10.66
C TYR A 58 18.50 8.49 9.76
N GLN A 59 19.85 8.48 9.67
CA GLN A 59 20.63 9.29 8.74
C GLN A 59 20.34 10.80 8.85
N GLY A 60 20.11 11.28 10.07
CA GLY A 60 19.83 12.70 10.34
C GLY A 60 18.40 13.14 10.02
N PHE A 61 17.50 12.21 9.70
CA PHE A 61 16.09 12.56 9.56
C PHE A 61 15.53 13.10 10.88
N ASP A 62 14.97 14.31 10.84
CA ASP A 62 14.31 14.96 11.97
C ASP A 62 12.80 15.01 11.73
N PRO A 63 11.99 14.24 12.49
CA PRO A 63 10.54 14.25 12.37
C PRO A 63 9.87 15.60 12.59
N LYS A 64 10.52 16.54 13.27
CA LYS A 64 9.98 17.88 13.55
C LYS A 64 10.40 18.92 12.51
N SER A 65 11.39 18.62 11.66
CA SER A 65 11.83 19.54 10.61
C SER A 65 11.06 19.31 9.32
N PRO A 66 10.30 20.30 8.81
CA PRO A 66 9.65 20.21 7.50
C PRO A 66 10.63 19.90 6.35
N GLU A 67 11.88 20.36 6.47
CA GLU A 67 12.94 20.15 5.48
C GLU A 67 13.27 18.66 5.33
N SER A 68 13.21 17.89 6.42
CA SER A 68 13.43 16.43 6.40
C SER A 68 12.45 15.71 5.49
N TYR A 69 11.27 16.28 5.27
CA TYR A 69 10.22 15.69 4.41
C TYR A 69 10.38 16.00 2.93
N ILE A 70 11.23 16.96 2.56
CA ILE A 70 11.49 17.28 1.16
C ILE A 70 12.05 16.06 0.41
N VAL A 71 12.88 15.27 1.08
CA VAL A 71 13.45 14.04 0.52
C VAL A 71 12.36 13.05 0.06
N PHE A 72 11.25 12.97 0.79
CA PHE A 72 10.14 12.09 0.42
C PHE A 72 9.43 12.52 -0.87
N SER A 73 9.46 13.82 -1.21
CA SER A 73 8.87 14.32 -2.46
C SER A 73 9.65 13.86 -3.69
N LEU A 74 10.93 13.55 -3.52
CA LEU A 74 11.81 13.08 -4.58
C LEU A 74 11.78 11.55 -4.75
N MET A 75 11.21 10.83 -3.78
CA MET A 75 11.08 9.38 -3.86
C MET A 75 9.92 9.01 -4.79
N GLN A 76 10.24 8.48 -5.96
CA GLN A 76 9.24 7.85 -6.81
C GLN A 76 8.80 6.53 -6.18
N ASN A 77 7.52 6.45 -5.84
CA ASN A 77 6.96 5.22 -5.33
C ASN A 77 6.47 4.34 -6.49
N THR A 78 7.32 3.43 -6.94
CA THR A 78 6.99 2.47 -8.01
C THR A 78 5.82 1.55 -7.64
N HIS A 79 5.52 1.42 -6.35
CA HIS A 79 4.45 0.56 -5.83
C HIS A 79 3.19 1.33 -5.42
N GLN A 80 3.09 2.62 -5.79
CA GLN A 80 1.98 3.48 -5.36
C GLN A 80 0.60 2.95 -5.77
N ALA A 81 0.46 2.52 -7.02
CA ALA A 81 -0.82 2.00 -7.52
C ALA A 81 -1.27 0.73 -6.76
N GLN A 82 -0.33 -0.17 -6.48
CA GLN A 82 -0.60 -1.38 -5.71
C GLN A 82 -0.91 -1.07 -4.25
N SER A 83 -0.19 -0.11 -3.65
CA SER A 83 -0.45 0.36 -2.28
C SER A 83 -1.83 1.00 -2.16
N LEU A 84 -2.24 1.83 -3.12
CA LEU A 84 -3.56 2.44 -3.17
C LEU A 84 -4.65 1.37 -3.29
N LYS A 85 -4.47 0.37 -4.15
CA LYS A 85 -5.43 -0.73 -4.31
C LYS A 85 -5.65 -1.48 -3.00
N LEU A 86 -4.57 -1.85 -2.29
CA LEU A 86 -4.70 -2.48 -0.98
C LEU A 86 -5.38 -1.56 0.04
N ALA A 87 -5.02 -0.27 0.06
CA ALA A 87 -5.60 0.69 0.97
C ALA A 87 -7.11 0.85 0.79
N GLU A 88 -7.59 0.87 -0.46
CA GLU A 88 -9.01 0.91 -0.81
C GLU A 88 -9.75 -0.36 -0.35
N GLU A 89 -9.14 -1.54 -0.54
CA GLU A 89 -9.73 -2.79 -0.06
C GLU A 89 -9.86 -2.82 1.47
N VAL A 90 -8.85 -2.34 2.20
CA VAL A 90 -8.91 -2.25 3.68
C VAL A 90 -10.00 -1.28 4.11
N GLU A 91 -10.07 -0.10 3.50
CA GLU A 91 -11.08 0.93 3.78
C GLU A 91 -12.49 0.37 3.58
N GLN A 92 -12.75 -0.30 2.46
CA GLN A 92 -14.03 -0.92 2.16
C GLN A 92 -14.42 -2.00 3.18
N GLN A 93 -13.47 -2.85 3.61
CA GLN A 93 -13.72 -3.86 4.62
C GLN A 93 -14.06 -3.24 5.98
N PHE A 94 -13.36 -2.18 6.38
CA PHE A 94 -13.62 -1.48 7.63
C PHE A 94 -15.00 -0.83 7.64
N SER A 95 -15.37 -0.15 6.56
CA SER A 95 -16.68 0.49 6.44
C SER A 95 -17.82 -0.52 6.36
N ASN A 96 -17.70 -1.53 5.50
CA ASN A 96 -18.82 -2.40 5.15
C ASN A 96 -18.99 -3.60 6.11
N ARG A 97 -17.92 -4.03 6.79
CA ARG A 97 -17.95 -5.26 7.60
C ARG A 97 -17.71 -5.02 9.10
N VAL A 98 -16.99 -3.98 9.46
CA VAL A 98 -16.69 -3.63 10.85
C VAL A 98 -17.53 -2.45 11.31
N ASN A 99 -18.28 -1.82 10.40
CA ASN A 99 -19.07 -0.62 10.66
C ASN A 99 -18.21 0.54 11.25
N ARG A 100 -16.96 0.63 10.78
CA ARG A 100 -16.06 1.73 11.16
C ARG A 100 -16.38 2.94 10.30
N LYS A 101 -16.42 4.12 10.92
CA LYS A 101 -16.48 5.36 10.14
C LYS A 101 -15.22 5.47 9.27
N SER A 102 -15.42 5.48 7.96
CA SER A 102 -14.33 5.77 7.04
C SER A 102 -13.87 7.22 7.17
N ARG A 103 -12.57 7.39 7.25
CA ARG A 103 -11.88 8.68 7.08
C ARG A 103 -11.11 8.73 5.75
N GLY A 104 -11.29 7.68 4.95
CA GLY A 104 -10.75 7.53 3.60
C GLY A 104 -9.30 7.08 3.52
N VAL A 105 -8.89 6.81 2.28
CA VAL A 105 -7.48 6.59 1.93
C VAL A 105 -6.80 7.95 1.78
N LYS A 106 -5.60 8.08 2.35
CA LYS A 106 -4.85 9.33 2.42
C LYS A 106 -3.39 9.10 2.03
N GLN A 107 -2.73 10.20 1.71
CA GLN A 107 -1.28 10.20 1.49
C GLN A 107 -0.60 10.98 2.61
N ALA A 108 0.50 10.43 3.13
CA ALA A 108 1.33 11.12 4.08
C ALA A 108 2.77 10.54 4.09
N PRO A 109 3.77 11.35 4.46
CA PRO A 109 5.17 10.97 4.42
C PRO A 109 5.59 10.23 5.70
N PHE A 110 5.02 9.04 5.95
CA PHE A 110 5.45 8.21 7.08
C PHE A 110 6.80 7.57 6.79
N TYR A 111 7.73 7.72 7.71
CA TYR A 111 9.06 7.15 7.57
C TYR A 111 9.03 5.62 7.38
N VAL A 112 8.20 4.94 8.15
CA VAL A 112 8.11 3.46 8.18
C VAL A 112 7.74 2.85 6.82
N ILE A 113 6.92 3.52 6.03
CA ILE A 113 6.53 3.05 4.69
C ILE A 113 7.32 3.72 3.55
N SER A 114 8.19 4.70 3.86
CA SER A 114 8.98 5.40 2.85
C SER A 114 10.22 4.64 2.40
N ARG A 115 10.71 3.70 3.21
CA ARG A 115 11.98 3.00 3.00
C ARG A 115 11.82 1.55 2.54
N VAL A 116 10.61 1.13 2.25
CA VAL A 116 10.30 -0.22 1.78
C VAL A 116 10.25 -0.27 0.25
N ASN A 117 10.75 -1.35 -0.32
CA ASN A 117 10.75 -1.58 -1.78
C ASN A 117 9.70 -2.63 -2.14
N MET A 118 8.48 -2.37 -1.71
CA MET A 118 7.30 -3.20 -1.95
C MET A 118 6.05 -2.34 -1.74
N PRO A 119 4.86 -2.78 -2.19
CA PRO A 119 3.60 -2.14 -1.82
C PRO A 119 3.47 -2.02 -0.30
N ALA A 120 3.03 -0.87 0.19
CA ALA A 120 3.01 -0.58 1.63
C ALA A 120 1.84 0.30 2.02
N VAL A 121 1.21 -0.04 3.14
CA VAL A 121 0.14 0.76 3.76
C VAL A 121 0.37 0.92 5.26
N LEU A 122 -0.10 2.04 5.82
CA LEU A 122 -0.23 2.24 7.25
C LEU A 122 -1.72 2.41 7.57
N ILE A 123 -2.21 1.59 8.47
CA ILE A 123 -3.62 1.50 8.84
C ILE A 123 -3.80 2.09 10.23
N GLU A 124 -4.60 3.16 10.33
CA GLU A 124 -5.06 3.71 11.60
C GLU A 124 -6.43 3.10 11.93
N CYS A 125 -6.46 2.17 12.86
CA CYS A 125 -7.66 1.40 13.20
C CYS A 125 -8.71 2.21 13.95
N GLY A 126 -8.33 3.30 14.59
CA GLY A 126 -9.18 4.17 15.39
C GLY A 126 -8.37 5.10 16.27
N PHE A 127 -9.01 5.79 17.18
CA PHE A 127 -8.40 6.81 18.06
C PHE A 127 -8.38 6.35 19.52
N LEU A 128 -7.19 6.11 20.08
CA LEU A 128 -7.02 5.75 21.50
C LEU A 128 -7.43 6.88 22.46
N THR A 129 -7.46 8.11 21.97
CA THR A 129 -7.88 9.28 22.74
C THR A 129 -9.41 9.44 22.85
N ASN A 130 -10.18 8.61 22.16
CA ASN A 130 -11.63 8.54 22.27
C ASN A 130 -12.02 7.32 23.11
N PRO A 131 -12.66 7.47 24.28
CA PRO A 131 -12.96 6.33 25.17
C PRO A 131 -13.76 5.20 24.51
N THR A 132 -14.74 5.53 23.67
CA THR A 132 -15.56 4.51 22.98
C THR A 132 -14.73 3.76 21.92
N GLU A 133 -13.79 4.43 21.26
CA GLU A 133 -12.88 3.80 20.31
C GLU A 133 -11.87 2.92 21.04
N GLU A 134 -11.31 3.42 22.15
CA GLU A 134 -10.38 2.70 22.99
C GLU A 134 -10.98 1.40 23.51
N ASP A 135 -12.20 1.44 24.07
CA ASP A 135 -12.94 0.25 24.51
C ASP A 135 -13.07 -0.79 23.41
N PHE A 136 -13.40 -0.35 22.17
CA PHE A 136 -13.51 -1.24 21.03
C PHE A 136 -12.15 -1.82 20.64
N LEU A 137 -11.11 -0.98 20.56
CA LEU A 137 -9.76 -1.38 20.12
C LEU A 137 -9.08 -2.34 21.12
N GLN A 138 -9.42 -2.25 22.41
CA GLN A 138 -8.93 -3.15 23.46
C GLN A 138 -9.71 -4.44 23.57
N SER A 139 -10.94 -4.50 23.04
CA SER A 139 -11.77 -5.71 23.12
C SER A 139 -11.29 -6.79 22.15
N GLU A 140 -11.32 -8.07 22.60
CA GLU A 140 -11.06 -9.22 21.72
C GLU A 140 -11.92 -9.16 20.45
N LYS A 141 -13.20 -8.88 20.58
CA LYS A 141 -14.12 -8.77 19.46
C LYS A 141 -13.74 -7.69 18.48
N GLY A 142 -13.30 -6.53 18.97
CA GLY A 142 -12.83 -5.42 18.13
C GLY A 142 -11.57 -5.81 17.36
N GLN A 143 -10.62 -6.44 18.04
CA GLN A 143 -9.36 -6.91 17.44
C GLN A 143 -9.61 -7.98 16.39
N ASP A 144 -10.46 -8.97 16.65
CA ASP A 144 -10.84 -10.02 15.72
C ASP A 144 -11.53 -9.44 14.46
N TYR A 145 -12.40 -8.45 14.64
CA TYR A 145 -13.10 -7.82 13.52
C TYR A 145 -12.14 -7.04 12.63
N LEU A 146 -11.22 -6.27 13.21
CA LEU A 146 -10.21 -5.52 12.49
C LEU A 146 -9.24 -6.45 11.77
N ALA A 147 -8.70 -7.46 12.46
CA ALA A 147 -7.78 -8.44 11.89
C ALA A 147 -8.44 -9.22 10.73
N SER A 148 -9.68 -9.66 10.91
CA SER A 148 -10.45 -10.35 9.87
C SER A 148 -10.72 -9.46 8.66
N ALA A 149 -10.97 -8.17 8.86
CA ALA A 149 -11.18 -7.21 7.78
C ALA A 149 -9.89 -6.98 6.99
N ILE A 150 -8.77 -6.77 7.66
CA ILE A 150 -7.44 -6.62 7.03
C ILE A 150 -7.09 -7.90 6.24
N PHE A 151 -7.32 -9.07 6.82
CA PHE A 151 -7.07 -10.34 6.13
C PHE A 151 -7.93 -10.51 4.87
N ARG A 152 -9.22 -10.17 4.91
CA ARG A 152 -10.09 -10.21 3.72
C ARG A 152 -9.61 -9.24 2.64
N ALA A 153 -9.25 -8.02 3.02
CA ALA A 153 -8.70 -7.03 2.10
C ALA A 153 -7.42 -7.54 1.43
N PHE A 154 -6.50 -8.08 2.22
CA PHE A 154 -5.28 -8.70 1.71
C PHE A 154 -5.58 -9.84 0.73
N ARG A 155 -6.52 -10.72 1.04
CA ARG A 155 -6.89 -11.84 0.17
C ARG A 155 -7.44 -11.35 -1.17
N THR A 156 -8.34 -10.36 -1.17
CA THR A 156 -8.89 -9.76 -2.39
C THR A 156 -7.78 -9.09 -3.21
N TYR A 157 -6.94 -8.31 -2.55
CA TYR A 157 -5.77 -7.68 -3.17
C TYR A 157 -4.85 -8.72 -3.83
N LYS A 158 -4.45 -9.75 -3.09
CA LYS A 158 -3.59 -10.83 -3.59
C LYS A 158 -4.18 -11.49 -4.84
N GLN A 159 -5.45 -11.91 -4.79
CA GLN A 159 -6.13 -12.51 -5.92
C GLN A 159 -6.15 -11.60 -7.15
N SER A 160 -6.31 -10.31 -6.96
CA SER A 160 -6.31 -9.35 -8.07
C SER A 160 -4.94 -9.20 -8.73
N ILE A 161 -3.85 -9.23 -7.95
CA ILE A 161 -2.48 -9.15 -8.49
C ILE A 161 -2.10 -10.45 -9.22
N GLU A 162 -2.37 -11.60 -8.63
CA GLU A 162 -2.08 -12.92 -9.21
C GLU A 162 -2.94 -13.19 -10.45
N GLY A 163 -4.21 -12.75 -10.46
CA GLY A 163 -5.10 -12.85 -11.62
C GLY A 163 -4.62 -12.02 -12.81
N PHE A 164 -4.11 -10.81 -12.58
CA PHE A 164 -3.52 -9.99 -13.65
C PHE A 164 -2.25 -10.64 -14.23
N SER A 165 -1.37 -11.18 -13.39
CA SER A 165 -0.15 -11.86 -13.84
C SER A 165 -0.45 -13.09 -14.70
N SER A 166 -1.51 -13.83 -14.41
CA SER A 166 -1.93 -14.99 -15.22
C SER A 166 -2.51 -14.58 -16.58
N ILE A 167 -3.23 -13.47 -16.64
CA ILE A 167 -3.77 -12.94 -17.90
C ILE A 167 -2.66 -12.43 -18.80
N GLU A 168 -1.71 -11.65 -18.27
CA GLU A 168 -0.55 -11.17 -19.02
C GLU A 168 0.29 -12.32 -19.58
N ASN A 169 0.58 -13.34 -18.76
CA ASN A 169 1.33 -14.52 -19.19
C ASN A 169 0.58 -15.28 -20.30
N THR A 170 -0.74 -15.41 -20.20
CA THR A 170 -1.57 -16.06 -21.22
C THR A 170 -1.56 -15.25 -22.52
N GLN A 171 -1.66 -13.92 -22.46
CA GLN A 171 -1.63 -13.04 -23.62
C GLN A 171 -0.26 -13.09 -24.34
N ILE A 172 0.84 -13.14 -23.58
CA ILE A 172 2.19 -13.29 -24.14
C ILE A 172 2.34 -14.64 -24.84
N LEU A 173 1.80 -15.73 -24.28
CA LEU A 173 1.83 -17.06 -24.90
C LEU A 173 1.01 -17.11 -26.20
N ILE A 174 -0.16 -16.50 -26.24
CA ILE A 174 -1.00 -16.39 -27.43
C ILE A 174 -0.27 -15.59 -28.52
N ASN A 175 0.24 -14.42 -28.19
CA ASN A 175 0.97 -13.56 -29.14
C ASN A 175 2.22 -14.26 -29.71
N ASN A 176 2.95 -15.01 -28.88
CA ASN A 176 4.11 -15.79 -29.35
C ASN A 176 3.71 -16.95 -30.24
N HIS A 177 2.57 -17.60 -29.98
CA HIS A 177 2.04 -18.67 -30.83
C HIS A 177 1.63 -18.13 -32.19
N ASP A 178 0.94 -17.00 -32.24
CA ASP A 178 0.50 -16.35 -33.51
C ASP A 178 1.72 -15.88 -34.31
N LEU A 179 2.76 -15.33 -33.66
CA LEU A 179 4.02 -14.96 -34.33
C LEU A 179 4.78 -16.18 -34.91
N MET A 180 4.69 -17.35 -34.26
CA MET A 180 5.28 -18.58 -34.77
C MET A 180 4.51 -19.13 -35.96
N GLN A 181 3.17 -19.07 -35.97
CA GLN A 181 2.36 -19.49 -37.09
C GLN A 181 2.57 -18.61 -38.33
N ASP A 182 2.61 -17.28 -38.16
CA ASP A 182 2.91 -16.32 -39.24
C ASP A 182 4.30 -16.55 -39.86
N ASN A 183 5.28 -17.02 -39.11
CA ASN A 183 6.60 -17.36 -39.64
C ASN A 183 6.62 -18.69 -40.37
N ILE A 184 5.84 -19.69 -39.97
CA ILE A 184 5.72 -20.97 -40.64
C ILE A 184 5.00 -20.79 -42.02
N GLU A 185 3.92 -20.00 -42.06
CA GLU A 185 3.22 -19.71 -43.32
C GLU A 185 4.07 -18.92 -44.32
N LYS A 186 5.02 -18.08 -43.83
CA LYS A 186 5.97 -17.34 -44.67
C LYS A 186 7.13 -18.19 -45.20
N GLU A 187 7.52 -19.27 -44.53
CA GLU A 187 8.53 -20.21 -45.01
C GLU A 187 7.94 -21.18 -46.05
N ASP A 188 6.71 -21.67 -45.88
CA ASP A 188 6.07 -22.55 -46.86
C ASP A 188 5.75 -21.88 -48.18
N ASN A 189 5.64 -20.56 -48.25
CA ASN A 189 5.37 -19.82 -49.47
C ASN A 189 6.62 -19.47 -50.32
N LYS A 190 7.83 -19.80 -49.87
CA LYS A 190 9.07 -19.47 -50.59
C LYS A 190 9.52 -20.49 -51.65
N ASP A 191 8.92 -21.67 -51.71
CA ASP A 191 9.38 -22.77 -52.58
C ASP A 191 8.46 -23.12 -53.78
N LEU A 192 7.49 -22.28 -54.12
CA LEU A 192 6.63 -22.50 -55.28
C LEU A 192 6.98 -21.55 -56.45
N VAL A 193 8.05 -21.87 -57.17
CA VAL A 193 8.36 -21.25 -58.46
C VAL A 193 7.78 -22.11 -59.56
N PHE A 194 6.62 -21.72 -60.07
CA PHE A 194 6.07 -22.33 -61.33
C PHE A 194 6.84 -21.75 -62.53
N LYS A 195 7.58 -22.59 -63.24
CA LYS A 195 8.06 -22.33 -64.62
C LYS A 195 7.01 -22.86 -65.60
N VAL A 196 6.39 -21.97 -66.40
CA VAL A 196 5.62 -22.31 -67.58
C VAL A 196 6.55 -22.25 -68.78
N GLN A 197 6.62 -23.33 -69.55
CA GLN A 197 7.24 -23.37 -70.88
C GLN A 197 6.24 -22.87 -71.96
#